data_1a6d50f0ab098e909767eddf46cc1d98
#
_entry.id   1a6d50f0ab098e909767eddf46cc1d98
#
_cell.length_a   1.000
_cell.length_b   1.000
_cell.length_c   1.000
_cell.angle_alpha   90.00
_cell.angle_beta   90.00
_cell.angle_gamma   90.00
#
_symmetry.space_group_name_H-M   'P 1'
#
loop_
_entity.id
_entity.type
_entity.pdbx_description
1 polymer ?
#
loop_
_entity_poly.entity_id
_entity_poly.type
_entity_poly.pdbx_seq_one_letter_code
_entity_poly.pdbx_strand_id
1 'polypeptide(L)'
;MLFLVMAMAHAAYGQDKEYHGDGIDNALRFVPLASAFVLKAAGVDGESSWERLVINSAASVAISSGVTWGLKKCVDRRRPDGTDNNSFPSGHTTIAFAGATVLCKEYWHSHKWICVAGYGVAALTAADRVRRNRHHWDDVAAGAAIGIGGTMLGYFLGDLITGNKGKYDVAIGPQGMTVRVGL
;
A
#
# COMPACT_ATOMS: atom_id res chain seq x y z
N MET A 1 26.60 -7.90 -7.12
CA MET A 1 25.22 -7.66 -6.68
C MET A 1 24.21 -7.64 -7.82
N LEU A 2 24.49 -6.97 -8.94
CA LEU A 2 23.58 -6.92 -10.11
C LEU A 2 23.35 -8.30 -10.76
N PHE A 3 24.36 -9.16 -10.83
CA PHE A 3 24.25 -10.53 -11.37
C PHE A 3 23.35 -11.45 -10.54
N LEU A 4 23.31 -11.27 -9.23
CA LEU A 4 22.44 -12.08 -8.34
C LEU A 4 20.96 -11.71 -8.53
N VAL A 5 20.67 -10.44 -8.76
CA VAL A 5 19.31 -9.95 -9.03
C VAL A 5 18.83 -10.42 -10.41
N MET A 6 19.71 -10.44 -11.43
CA MET A 6 19.38 -10.97 -12.77
C MET A 6 19.22 -12.50 -12.76
N ALA A 7 20.01 -13.23 -11.98
CA ALA A 7 19.87 -14.69 -11.85
C ALA A 7 18.56 -15.08 -11.16
N MET A 8 18.12 -14.31 -10.15
CA MET A 8 16.81 -14.52 -9.51
C MET A 8 15.64 -14.18 -10.45
N ALA A 9 15.81 -13.19 -11.35
CA ALA A 9 14.81 -12.88 -12.36
C ALA A 9 14.65 -13.98 -13.41
N HIS A 10 15.75 -14.66 -13.80
CA HIS A 10 15.70 -15.77 -14.79
C HIS A 10 15.14 -17.07 -14.20
N ALA A 11 15.34 -17.33 -12.91
CA ALA A 11 14.77 -18.50 -12.24
C ALA A 11 13.23 -18.42 -12.07
N ALA A 12 12.65 -17.23 -12.16
CA ALA A 12 11.20 -17.01 -12.07
C ALA A 12 10.47 -17.21 -13.42
N TYR A 13 11.19 -17.41 -14.53
CA TYR A 13 10.62 -17.37 -15.89
C TYR A 13 10.35 -18.75 -16.50
N GLY A 14 10.18 -19.79 -15.73
CA GLY A 14 10.08 -21.09 -16.37
C GLY A 14 9.48 -22.23 -15.59
N GLN A 15 8.37 -22.04 -14.88
CA GLN A 15 7.57 -23.17 -14.40
C GLN A 15 6.10 -22.80 -14.41
N ASP A 16 5.32 -23.45 -15.27
CA ASP A 16 3.86 -23.57 -15.14
C ASP A 16 3.59 -24.33 -13.84
N LYS A 17 3.50 -23.60 -12.73
CA LYS A 17 3.12 -24.16 -11.44
C LYS A 17 1.63 -24.01 -11.26
N GLU A 18 0.94 -25.13 -11.10
CA GLU A 18 -0.46 -25.15 -10.69
C GLU A 18 -0.70 -24.25 -9.47
N TYR A 19 -1.81 -23.53 -9.48
CA TYR A 19 -2.25 -22.71 -8.37
C TYR A 19 -2.57 -23.57 -7.15
N HIS A 20 -1.85 -23.38 -6.06
CA HIS A 20 -2.06 -24.09 -4.80
C HIS A 20 -2.78 -23.17 -3.78
N GLY A 21 -4.01 -22.77 -4.09
CA GLY A 21 -4.88 -22.04 -3.15
C GLY A 21 -4.35 -20.67 -2.68
N ASP A 22 -5.07 -20.02 -1.79
CA ASP A 22 -4.66 -18.78 -1.15
C ASP A 22 -3.58 -19.07 -0.08
N GLY A 23 -2.50 -18.29 -0.12
CA GLY A 23 -1.38 -18.47 0.78
C GLY A 23 -1.43 -17.53 1.99
N ILE A 24 -0.33 -17.53 2.73
CA ILE A 24 -0.13 -16.65 3.88
C ILE A 24 -0.26 -15.16 3.52
N ASP A 25 -0.04 -14.81 2.26
CA ASP A 25 -0.19 -13.46 1.70
C ASP A 25 -1.61 -12.90 1.83
N ASN A 26 -2.64 -13.76 1.92
CA ASN A 26 -4.00 -13.33 2.22
C ASN A 26 -4.14 -12.69 3.60
N ALA A 27 -3.39 -13.19 4.58
CA ALA A 27 -3.32 -12.60 5.92
C ALA A 27 -2.30 -11.47 5.99
N LEU A 28 -1.10 -11.70 5.44
CA LEU A 28 0.03 -10.76 5.53
C LEU A 28 -0.30 -9.37 4.96
N ARG A 29 -1.11 -9.28 3.91
CA ARG A 29 -1.49 -7.98 3.32
C ARG A 29 -2.18 -7.04 4.30
N PHE A 30 -2.84 -7.56 5.33
CA PHE A 30 -3.55 -6.76 6.33
C PHE A 30 -2.72 -6.47 7.58
N VAL A 31 -1.63 -7.21 7.80
CA VAL A 31 -0.81 -7.10 9.01
C VAL A 31 -0.30 -5.66 9.25
N PRO A 32 0.27 -4.94 8.26
CA PRO A 32 0.75 -3.60 8.52
C PRO A 32 -0.37 -2.64 8.94
N LEU A 33 -1.53 -2.70 8.29
CA LEU A 33 -2.67 -1.86 8.63
C LEU A 33 -3.23 -2.20 10.02
N ALA A 34 -3.43 -3.49 10.31
CA ALA A 34 -3.89 -3.94 11.62
C ALA A 34 -2.93 -3.54 12.73
N SER A 35 -1.62 -3.59 12.48
CA SER A 35 -0.60 -3.18 13.43
C SER A 35 -0.74 -1.71 13.83
N ALA A 36 -1.14 -0.81 12.92
CA ALA A 36 -1.34 0.59 13.26
C ALA A 36 -2.43 0.77 14.33
N PHE A 37 -3.51 0.02 14.23
CA PHE A 37 -4.62 0.06 15.20
C PHE A 37 -4.26 -0.66 16.52
N VAL A 38 -3.59 -1.81 16.44
CA VAL A 38 -3.17 -2.57 17.61
C VAL A 38 -2.18 -1.78 18.46
N LEU A 39 -1.18 -1.17 17.84
CA LEU A 39 -0.19 -0.34 18.55
C LEU A 39 -0.86 0.86 19.23
N LYS A 40 -1.81 1.51 18.55
CA LYS A 40 -2.56 2.62 19.14
C LYS A 40 -3.43 2.16 20.32
N ALA A 41 -4.07 0.99 20.21
CA ALA A 41 -4.86 0.40 21.30
C ALA A 41 -3.98 -0.03 22.48
N ALA A 42 -2.72 -0.41 22.22
CA ALA A 42 -1.72 -0.72 23.24
C ALA A 42 -1.11 0.54 23.92
N GLY A 43 -1.54 1.75 23.53
CA GLY A 43 -1.05 2.99 24.12
C GLY A 43 0.28 3.48 23.55
N VAL A 44 0.71 2.97 22.39
CA VAL A 44 1.89 3.50 21.70
C VAL A 44 1.53 4.85 21.07
N ASP A 45 2.34 5.87 21.35
CA ASP A 45 2.13 7.22 20.86
C ASP A 45 2.23 7.28 19.32
N GLY A 46 1.12 7.62 18.70
CA GLY A 46 0.99 7.84 17.25
C GLY A 46 0.60 9.29 16.96
N GLU A 47 0.83 9.71 15.70
CA GLU A 47 0.61 11.09 15.23
C GLU A 47 -0.87 11.53 15.22
N SER A 48 -1.80 10.58 15.12
CA SER A 48 -3.23 10.86 14.90
C SER A 48 -4.09 10.58 16.12
N SER A 49 -5.20 11.31 16.30
CA SER A 49 -6.31 10.88 17.15
C SER A 49 -6.94 9.58 16.59
N TRP A 50 -7.80 8.91 17.38
CA TRP A 50 -8.52 7.73 16.89
C TRP A 50 -9.39 8.03 15.68
N GLU A 51 -10.14 9.12 15.72
CA GLU A 51 -10.98 9.56 14.61
C GLU A 51 -10.18 9.76 13.33
N ARG A 52 -9.07 10.51 13.43
CA ARG A 52 -8.18 10.79 12.30
C ARG A 52 -7.54 9.53 11.75
N LEU A 53 -7.07 8.62 12.60
CA LEU A 53 -6.50 7.33 12.15
C LEU A 53 -7.54 6.53 11.35
N VAL A 54 -8.78 6.43 11.84
CA VAL A 54 -9.85 5.71 11.16
C VAL A 54 -10.19 6.34 9.81
N ILE A 55 -10.42 7.66 9.77
CA ILE A 55 -10.79 8.37 8.54
C ILE A 55 -9.67 8.28 7.50
N ASN A 56 -8.42 8.57 7.91
CA ASN A 56 -7.28 8.54 7.00
C ASN A 56 -7.01 7.13 6.47
N SER A 57 -7.11 6.11 7.33
CA SER A 57 -6.94 4.71 6.90
C SER A 57 -8.05 4.27 5.95
N ALA A 58 -9.30 4.60 6.24
CA ALA A 58 -10.43 4.27 5.38
C ALA A 58 -10.31 4.95 4.01
N ALA A 59 -9.98 6.24 3.98
CA ALA A 59 -9.74 6.98 2.74
C ALA A 59 -8.58 6.38 1.94
N SER A 60 -7.47 6.05 2.61
CA SER A 60 -6.29 5.43 1.99
C SER A 60 -6.62 4.10 1.31
N VAL A 61 -7.31 3.22 2.02
CA VAL A 61 -7.71 1.91 1.50
C VAL A 61 -8.73 2.06 0.36
N ALA A 62 -9.72 2.95 0.52
CA ALA A 62 -10.73 3.18 -0.50
C ALA A 62 -10.11 3.71 -1.81
N ILE A 63 -9.22 4.71 -1.73
CA ILE A 63 -8.55 5.28 -2.90
C ILE A 63 -7.65 4.25 -3.56
N SER A 64 -6.78 3.60 -2.79
CA SER A 64 -5.85 2.60 -3.31
C SER A 64 -6.56 1.42 -3.97
N SER A 65 -7.62 0.92 -3.32
CA SER A 65 -8.44 -0.18 -3.86
C SER A 65 -9.24 0.24 -5.09
N GLY A 66 -9.81 1.45 -5.09
CA GLY A 66 -10.55 2.01 -6.21
C GLY A 66 -9.69 2.16 -7.46
N VAL A 67 -8.48 2.73 -7.31
CA VAL A 67 -7.51 2.84 -8.41
C VAL A 67 -7.10 1.46 -8.92
N THR A 68 -6.78 0.53 -8.01
CA THR A 68 -6.41 -0.84 -8.36
C THR A 68 -7.53 -1.54 -9.13
N TRP A 69 -8.77 -1.43 -8.65
CA TRP A 69 -9.93 -2.03 -9.29
C TRP A 69 -10.20 -1.42 -10.68
N GLY A 70 -10.12 -0.09 -10.80
CA GLY A 70 -10.28 0.61 -12.07
C GLY A 70 -9.24 0.14 -13.10
N LEU A 71 -7.97 0.11 -12.73
CA LEU A 71 -6.89 -0.35 -13.60
C LEU A 71 -7.05 -1.82 -14.01
N LYS A 72 -7.52 -2.69 -13.11
CA LYS A 72 -7.82 -4.09 -13.45
C LYS A 72 -8.90 -4.23 -14.52
N LYS A 73 -9.83 -3.29 -14.60
CA LYS A 73 -10.88 -3.29 -15.64
C LYS A 73 -10.40 -2.75 -16.98
N CYS A 74 -9.36 -1.91 -16.96
CA CYS A 74 -8.81 -1.29 -18.18
C CYS A 74 -7.64 -2.09 -18.78
N VAL A 75 -6.95 -2.91 -17.98
CA VAL A 75 -5.74 -3.64 -18.41
C VAL A 75 -6.03 -5.13 -18.41
N ASP A 76 -6.16 -5.69 -19.60
CA ASP A 76 -6.31 -7.14 -19.82
C ASP A 76 -4.91 -7.78 -19.84
N ARG A 77 -4.48 -8.29 -18.68
CA ARG A 77 -3.16 -8.91 -18.52
C ARG A 77 -3.25 -10.29 -17.90
N ARG A 78 -2.81 -11.30 -18.65
CA ARG A 78 -2.78 -12.68 -18.20
C ARG A 78 -1.82 -12.87 -17.04
N ARG A 79 -2.23 -13.65 -16.04
CA ARG A 79 -1.34 -14.04 -14.92
C ARG A 79 -0.26 -15.00 -15.38
N PRO A 80 0.91 -15.02 -14.69
CA PRO A 80 1.96 -16.00 -14.98
C PRO A 80 1.49 -17.46 -14.87
N ASP A 81 0.56 -17.77 -13.94
CA ASP A 81 -0.03 -19.10 -13.77
C ASP A 81 -1.17 -19.42 -14.78
N GLY A 82 -1.52 -18.48 -15.64
CA GLY A 82 -2.53 -18.66 -16.67
C GLY A 82 -3.98 -18.71 -16.18
N THR A 83 -4.28 -18.50 -14.89
CA THR A 83 -5.63 -18.68 -14.31
C THR A 83 -6.65 -17.65 -14.76
N ASP A 84 -6.24 -16.39 -14.94
CA ASP A 84 -7.11 -15.29 -15.36
C ASP A 84 -6.31 -14.13 -15.99
N ASN A 85 -7.02 -13.13 -16.50
CA ASN A 85 -6.44 -11.94 -17.14
C ASN A 85 -6.42 -10.70 -16.21
N ASN A 86 -6.53 -10.88 -14.90
CA ASN A 86 -6.55 -9.78 -13.93
C ASN A 86 -5.22 -9.66 -13.16
N SER A 87 -4.08 -9.81 -13.87
CA SER A 87 -2.78 -9.73 -13.22
C SER A 87 -2.45 -8.31 -12.75
N PHE A 88 -2.64 -7.30 -13.60
CA PHE A 88 -2.23 -5.92 -13.33
C PHE A 88 -3.35 -5.05 -12.76
N PRO A 89 -3.03 -4.22 -11.76
CA PRO A 89 -1.93 -4.31 -10.80
C PRO A 89 -2.22 -5.30 -9.65
N SER A 90 -1.21 -5.61 -8.80
CA SER A 90 -1.38 -6.54 -7.70
C SER A 90 -2.16 -5.93 -6.53
N GLY A 91 -3.41 -6.37 -6.33
CA GLY A 91 -4.26 -5.86 -5.23
C GLY A 91 -3.75 -6.22 -3.83
N HIS A 92 -3.14 -7.41 -3.64
CA HIS A 92 -2.54 -7.79 -2.35
C HIS A 92 -1.39 -6.85 -2.00
N THR A 93 -0.53 -6.57 -2.97
CA THR A 93 0.58 -5.63 -2.79
C THR A 93 0.08 -4.21 -2.52
N THR A 94 -0.97 -3.77 -3.23
CA THR A 94 -1.59 -2.45 -2.99
C THR A 94 -2.04 -2.30 -1.54
N ILE A 95 -2.79 -3.27 -1.01
CA ILE A 95 -3.29 -3.21 0.38
C ILE A 95 -2.14 -3.27 1.38
N ALA A 96 -1.15 -4.16 1.16
CA ALA A 96 0.00 -4.29 2.05
C ALA A 96 0.81 -2.99 2.14
N PHE A 97 1.11 -2.36 0.99
CA PHE A 97 1.85 -1.10 0.95
C PHE A 97 1.01 0.10 1.44
N ALA A 98 -0.29 0.11 1.20
CA ALA A 98 -1.19 1.10 1.80
C ALA A 98 -1.14 1.01 3.33
N GLY A 99 -1.30 -0.18 3.90
CA GLY A 99 -1.22 -0.40 5.34
C GLY A 99 0.15 -0.05 5.93
N ALA A 100 1.25 -0.41 5.25
CA ALA A 100 2.60 -0.05 5.67
C ALA A 100 2.82 1.47 5.66
N THR A 101 2.23 2.18 4.68
CA THR A 101 2.32 3.63 4.61
C THR A 101 1.49 4.30 5.71
N VAL A 102 0.28 3.77 6.03
CA VAL A 102 -0.49 4.20 7.20
C VAL A 102 0.34 4.03 8.47
N LEU A 103 0.88 2.83 8.70
CA LEU A 103 1.71 2.52 9.86
C LEU A 103 2.89 3.48 9.98
N CYS A 104 3.53 3.80 8.85
CA CYS A 104 4.65 4.72 8.80
C CYS A 104 4.22 6.18 9.08
N LYS A 105 3.08 6.63 8.55
CA LYS A 105 2.53 7.96 8.84
C LYS A 105 2.24 8.17 10.32
N GLU A 106 1.80 7.10 11.01
CA GLU A 106 1.45 7.17 12.43
C GLU A 106 2.65 7.08 13.36
N TYR A 107 3.73 6.36 12.99
CA TYR A 107 4.79 6.02 13.95
C TYR A 107 6.20 6.41 13.50
N TRP A 108 6.37 7.18 12.42
CA TRP A 108 7.70 7.56 11.92
C TRP A 108 8.54 8.35 12.94
N HIS A 109 7.93 9.32 13.60
CA HIS A 109 8.64 10.18 14.54
C HIS A 109 8.93 9.50 15.87
N SER A 110 8.02 8.63 16.33
CA SER A 110 8.17 7.92 17.60
C SER A 110 8.99 6.63 17.46
N HIS A 111 8.75 5.83 16.42
CA HIS A 111 9.30 4.47 16.29
C HIS A 111 9.62 4.10 14.85
N LYS A 112 10.71 4.60 14.29
CA LYS A 112 11.13 4.36 12.88
C LYS A 112 11.21 2.88 12.49
N TRP A 113 11.60 2.00 13.43
CA TRP A 113 11.71 0.57 13.16
C TRP A 113 10.36 -0.11 12.89
N ILE A 114 9.27 0.42 13.42
CA ILE A 114 7.92 -0.05 13.10
C ILE A 114 7.62 0.17 11.61
N CYS A 115 8.04 1.31 11.05
CA CYS A 115 7.90 1.61 9.63
C CYS A 115 8.70 0.61 8.77
N VAL A 116 9.96 0.36 9.16
CA VAL A 116 10.82 -0.60 8.45
C VAL A 116 10.19 -2.00 8.47
N ALA A 117 9.69 -2.44 9.63
CA ALA A 117 9.00 -3.72 9.76
C ALA A 117 7.73 -3.79 8.90
N GLY A 118 6.91 -2.73 8.90
CA GLY A 118 5.69 -2.66 8.10
C GLY A 118 5.96 -2.78 6.59
N TYR A 119 6.92 -2.03 6.08
CA TYR A 119 7.35 -2.15 4.69
C TYR A 119 8.02 -3.49 4.39
N GLY A 120 8.73 -4.09 5.36
CA GLY A 120 9.27 -5.45 5.25
C GLY A 120 8.16 -6.49 5.01
N VAL A 121 7.08 -6.43 5.80
CA VAL A 121 5.91 -7.31 5.62
C VAL A 121 5.24 -7.08 4.28
N ALA A 122 5.10 -5.82 3.85
CA ALA A 122 4.53 -5.49 2.54
C ALA A 122 5.39 -6.03 1.39
N ALA A 123 6.72 -5.92 1.50
CA ALA A 123 7.65 -6.48 0.52
C ALA A 123 7.61 -8.01 0.48
N LEU A 124 7.49 -8.67 1.64
CA LEU A 124 7.30 -10.13 1.71
C LEU A 124 5.98 -10.56 1.04
N THR A 125 4.89 -9.79 1.26
CA THR A 125 3.61 -10.03 0.56
C THR A 125 3.81 -9.92 -0.96
N ALA A 126 4.48 -8.88 -1.45
CA ALA A 126 4.76 -8.70 -2.87
C ALA A 126 5.61 -9.85 -3.45
N ALA A 127 6.68 -10.22 -2.75
CA ALA A 127 7.55 -11.32 -3.16
C ALA A 127 6.82 -12.67 -3.22
N ASP A 128 5.94 -12.94 -2.25
CA ASP A 128 5.15 -14.17 -2.26
C ASP A 128 4.18 -14.23 -3.45
N ARG A 129 3.60 -13.09 -3.86
CA ARG A 129 2.74 -13.03 -5.07
C ARG A 129 3.52 -13.40 -6.33
N VAL A 130 4.75 -12.95 -6.47
CA VAL A 130 5.61 -13.30 -7.60
C VAL A 130 6.09 -14.76 -7.50
N ARG A 131 6.56 -15.17 -6.31
CA ARG A 131 7.01 -16.56 -6.06
C ARG A 131 5.95 -17.60 -6.42
N ARG A 132 4.68 -17.27 -6.19
CA ARG A 132 3.52 -18.14 -6.47
C ARG A 132 2.97 -17.99 -7.89
N ASN A 133 3.67 -17.29 -8.80
CA ASN A 133 3.24 -17.01 -10.16
C ASN A 133 1.86 -16.34 -10.28
N ARG A 134 1.40 -15.62 -9.24
CA ARG A 134 0.12 -14.88 -9.27
C ARG A 134 0.24 -13.53 -9.94
N HIS A 135 1.44 -12.93 -9.92
CA HIS A 135 1.72 -11.61 -10.46
C HIS A 135 3.13 -11.53 -11.04
N HIS A 136 3.32 -10.68 -12.04
CA HIS A 136 4.64 -10.28 -12.53
C HIS A 136 5.26 -9.24 -11.59
N TRP A 137 6.58 -9.00 -11.72
CA TRP A 137 7.29 -8.00 -10.90
C TRP A 137 6.76 -6.58 -11.07
N ASP A 138 6.37 -6.19 -12.26
CA ASP A 138 5.79 -4.88 -12.56
C ASP A 138 4.35 -4.73 -12.01
N ASP A 139 3.57 -5.82 -11.93
CA ASP A 139 2.25 -5.79 -11.27
C ASP A 139 2.37 -5.44 -9.80
N VAL A 140 3.38 -6.01 -9.11
CA VAL A 140 3.62 -5.72 -7.68
C VAL A 140 4.27 -4.36 -7.49
N ALA A 141 5.16 -3.93 -8.38
CA ALA A 141 5.74 -2.58 -8.34
C ALA A 141 4.65 -1.51 -8.52
N ALA A 142 3.75 -1.69 -9.49
CA ALA A 142 2.60 -0.81 -9.67
C ALA A 142 1.67 -0.83 -8.45
N GLY A 143 1.40 -2.02 -7.89
CA GLY A 143 0.61 -2.16 -6.67
C GLY A 143 1.23 -1.41 -5.49
N ALA A 144 2.53 -1.50 -5.29
CA ALA A 144 3.25 -0.76 -4.26
C ALA A 144 3.13 0.76 -4.44
N ALA A 145 3.35 1.25 -5.66
CA ALA A 145 3.22 2.68 -5.99
C ALA A 145 1.80 3.20 -5.73
N ILE A 146 0.76 2.43 -6.12
CA ILE A 146 -0.64 2.77 -5.89
C ILE A 146 -0.95 2.77 -4.38
N GLY A 147 -0.46 1.79 -3.62
CA GLY A 147 -0.67 1.73 -2.17
C GLY A 147 -0.06 2.93 -1.44
N ILE A 148 1.18 3.28 -1.77
CA ILE A 148 1.87 4.45 -1.19
C ILE A 148 1.17 5.75 -1.61
N GLY A 149 0.98 5.98 -2.91
CA GLY A 149 0.38 7.21 -3.43
C GLY A 149 -1.07 7.40 -3.00
N GLY A 150 -1.87 6.33 -3.02
CA GLY A 150 -3.26 6.35 -2.54
C GLY A 150 -3.36 6.66 -1.05
N THR A 151 -2.40 6.17 -0.24
CA THR A 151 -2.35 6.53 1.19
C THR A 151 -1.95 7.98 1.39
N MET A 152 -0.97 8.49 0.66
CA MET A 152 -0.61 9.91 0.74
C MET A 152 -1.80 10.81 0.41
N LEU A 153 -2.55 10.48 -0.64
CA LEU A 153 -3.76 11.20 -1.01
C LEU A 153 -4.88 11.01 0.04
N GLY A 154 -5.03 9.81 0.59
CA GLY A 154 -6.00 9.51 1.64
C GLY A 154 -5.80 10.34 2.91
N TYR A 155 -4.55 10.47 3.35
CA TYR A 155 -4.19 11.35 4.47
C TYR A 155 -4.43 12.82 4.14
N PHE A 156 -4.06 13.26 2.95
CA PHE A 156 -4.34 14.64 2.52
C PHE A 156 -5.83 14.97 2.56
N LEU A 157 -6.68 14.13 1.97
CA LEU A 157 -8.13 14.34 1.95
C LEU A 157 -8.76 14.16 3.33
N GLY A 158 -8.33 13.18 4.10
CA GLY A 158 -8.83 12.94 5.45
C GLY A 158 -8.46 14.09 6.40
N ASP A 159 -7.28 14.66 6.29
CA ASP A 159 -6.86 15.83 7.07
C ASP A 159 -7.67 17.08 6.70
N LEU A 160 -8.10 17.23 5.44
CA LEU A 160 -9.03 18.28 5.02
C LEU A 160 -10.42 18.09 5.65
N ILE A 161 -10.92 16.86 5.73
CA ILE A 161 -12.23 16.53 6.29
C ILE A 161 -12.23 16.74 7.81
N THR A 162 -11.20 16.29 8.50
CA THR A 162 -11.07 16.37 9.97
C THR A 162 -10.66 17.75 10.47
N GLY A 163 -10.44 18.71 9.54
CA GLY A 163 -10.11 20.09 9.89
C GLY A 163 -8.73 20.25 10.55
N ASN A 164 -7.83 19.30 10.36
CA ASN A 164 -6.48 19.36 10.89
C ASN A 164 -5.63 20.37 10.10
N LYS A 165 -5.89 21.66 10.33
CA LYS A 165 -5.25 22.80 9.65
C LYS A 165 -3.76 22.97 9.96
N GLY A 166 -3.18 22.10 10.81
CA GLY A 166 -1.79 22.25 11.24
C GLY A 166 -0.76 21.89 10.17
N LYS A 167 -1.14 21.07 9.18
CA LYS A 167 -0.19 20.59 8.15
C LYS A 167 -0.51 21.08 6.72
N TYR A 168 -1.78 21.36 6.43
CA TYR A 168 -2.19 21.82 5.10
C TYR A 168 -3.23 22.93 5.25
N ASP A 169 -2.95 24.12 4.76
CA ASP A 169 -3.92 25.21 4.64
C ASP A 169 -4.25 25.38 3.16
N VAL A 170 -5.51 25.10 2.80
CA VAL A 170 -6.00 25.25 1.43
C VAL A 170 -6.95 26.44 1.40
N ALA A 171 -6.50 27.52 0.79
CA ALA A 171 -7.34 28.70 0.56
C ALA A 171 -7.76 28.74 -0.92
N ILE A 172 -9.05 28.80 -1.19
CA ILE A 172 -9.63 29.01 -2.52
C ILE A 172 -10.14 30.45 -2.57
N GLY A 173 -9.55 31.25 -3.45
CA GLY A 173 -9.93 32.65 -3.67
C GLY A 173 -10.14 32.97 -5.15
N PRO A 174 -10.61 34.18 -5.49
CA PRO A 174 -10.84 34.63 -6.87
C PRO A 174 -9.57 34.58 -7.74
N GLN A 175 -8.42 34.52 -7.12
CA GLN A 175 -7.09 34.50 -7.76
C GLN A 175 -6.52 33.08 -7.93
N GLY A 176 -7.23 32.01 -7.51
CA GLY A 176 -6.80 30.63 -7.60
C GLY A 176 -6.78 29.89 -6.26
N MET A 177 -6.22 28.68 -6.28
CA MET A 177 -6.06 27.83 -5.11
C MET A 177 -4.63 27.94 -4.57
N THR A 178 -4.51 28.23 -3.28
CA THR A 178 -3.22 28.24 -2.57
C THR A 178 -3.18 27.08 -1.59
N VAL A 179 -2.15 26.23 -1.67
CA VAL A 179 -1.89 25.16 -0.70
C VAL A 179 -0.64 25.56 0.09
N ARG A 180 -0.80 25.78 1.39
CA ARG A 180 0.34 25.96 2.31
C ARG A 180 0.59 24.67 3.05
N VAL A 181 1.85 24.19 3.02
CA VAL A 181 2.28 23.04 3.79
C VAL A 181 3.06 23.55 4.99
N GLY A 182 2.55 23.33 6.21
CA GLY A 182 3.30 23.57 7.44
C GLY A 182 4.42 22.53 7.56
N LEU A 183 5.66 22.98 7.67
CA LEU A 183 6.83 22.15 7.91
C LEU A 183 6.98 21.85 9.39
#